data_c7357fa48e002f0c483327e476be3617
#
_entry.id   c7357fa48e002f0c483327e476be3617
#
_cell.length_a   1.000
_cell.length_b   1.000
_cell.length_c   1.000
_cell.angle_alpha   90.00
_cell.angle_beta   90.00
_cell.angle_gamma   90.00
#
_symmetry.space_group_name_H-M   'P 1'
#
loop_
_entity.id
_entity.type
_entity.pdbx_description
1 polymer ?
#
loop_
_entity_poly.entity_id
_entity_poly.type
_entity_poly.pdbx_seq_one_letter_code
_entity_poly.pdbx_strand_id
1 'polypeptide(L)'
;EIKQRQHDFVNYKNTIRGIISVVDEKDVKSAINNYIKDEELHDNKINELIYIDNVVIRSIIYRNICKAEKYNVNFKYKIENNIFDNILSYHEISNLLNNLLNNAFDEVLKEECNKKNIEVKIFNEEKTSHLIVKSQIVNPNDININEMFTRGYSTKNTTGTRGYGLYNVQQIVNLHKGYIKLNVEYEEIIFDIYYNNSSG
;
A
#
# COMPACT_ATOMS: atom_id res chain seq x y z
N GLU A 1 -20.09 -0.49 16.68
CA GLU A 1 -19.38 -1.18 15.58
C GLU A 1 -17.89 -0.83 15.54
N ILE A 2 -17.47 0.45 15.56
CA ILE A 2 -16.05 0.85 15.43
C ILE A 2 -15.21 0.32 16.59
N LYS A 3 -15.67 0.43 17.83
CA LYS A 3 -14.96 -0.08 19.02
C LYS A 3 -14.82 -1.61 18.97
N GLN A 4 -15.82 -2.31 18.46
CA GLN A 4 -15.78 -3.76 18.34
C GLN A 4 -14.76 -4.19 17.29
N ARG A 5 -14.72 -3.57 16.12
CA ARG A 5 -13.70 -3.84 15.08
C ARG A 5 -12.28 -3.52 15.54
N GLN A 6 -12.10 -2.44 16.32
CA GLN A 6 -10.80 -2.13 16.92
C GLN A 6 -10.36 -3.21 17.93
N HIS A 7 -11.29 -3.68 18.76
CA HIS A 7 -11.03 -4.74 19.71
C HIS A 7 -10.69 -6.07 19.01
N ASP A 8 -11.44 -6.43 17.97
CA ASP A 8 -11.21 -7.63 17.19
C ASP A 8 -9.85 -7.59 16.48
N PHE A 9 -9.47 -6.42 15.93
CA PHE A 9 -8.15 -6.21 15.33
C PHE A 9 -7.01 -6.34 16.34
N VAL A 10 -7.17 -5.80 17.56
CA VAL A 10 -6.17 -5.94 18.64
C VAL A 10 -6.03 -7.39 19.06
N ASN A 11 -7.14 -8.12 19.19
CA ASN A 11 -7.12 -9.54 19.52
C ASN A 11 -6.43 -10.37 18.43
N TYR A 12 -6.76 -10.12 17.17
CA TYR A 12 -6.10 -10.77 16.02
C TYR A 12 -4.58 -10.55 16.02
N LYS A 13 -4.14 -9.30 16.18
CA LYS A 13 -2.73 -8.95 16.29
C LYS A 13 -2.03 -9.64 17.46
N ASN A 14 -2.69 -9.71 18.63
CA ASN A 14 -2.12 -10.36 19.82
C ASN A 14 -2.03 -11.87 19.64
N THR A 15 -3.00 -12.50 18.96
CA THR A 15 -2.98 -13.93 18.66
C THR A 15 -1.82 -14.27 17.72
N ILE A 16 -1.62 -13.50 16.65
CA ILE A 16 -0.46 -13.70 15.74
C ILE A 16 0.87 -13.54 16.51
N ARG A 17 1.00 -12.50 17.35
CA ARG A 17 2.18 -12.35 18.19
C ARG A 17 2.39 -13.52 19.13
N GLY A 18 1.31 -14.04 19.72
CA GLY A 18 1.35 -15.23 20.55
C GLY A 18 1.87 -16.46 19.81
N ILE A 19 1.36 -16.70 18.59
CA ILE A 19 1.82 -17.82 17.74
C ILE A 19 3.32 -17.69 17.47
N ILE A 20 3.79 -16.52 17.05
CA ILE A 20 5.21 -16.28 16.77
C ILE A 20 6.09 -16.50 18.01
N SER A 21 5.56 -16.23 19.21
CA SER A 21 6.33 -16.31 20.47
C SER A 21 6.40 -17.70 21.07
N VAL A 22 5.45 -18.61 20.75
CA VAL A 22 5.34 -19.93 21.40
C VAL A 22 5.57 -21.11 20.47
N VAL A 23 5.67 -20.87 19.16
CA VAL A 23 5.86 -21.92 18.14
C VAL A 23 7.31 -21.88 17.67
N ASP A 24 7.92 -23.07 17.48
CA ASP A 24 9.26 -23.17 16.89
C ASP A 24 9.31 -22.51 15.51
N GLU A 25 10.43 -21.84 15.19
CA GLU A 25 10.61 -21.02 13.97
C GLU A 25 10.20 -21.78 12.69
N LYS A 26 10.54 -23.07 12.59
CA LYS A 26 10.18 -23.93 11.45
C LYS A 26 8.67 -24.16 11.28
N ASP A 27 7.90 -24.06 12.36
CA ASP A 27 6.47 -24.37 12.40
C ASP A 27 5.58 -23.11 12.40
N VAL A 28 6.19 -21.90 12.57
CA VAL A 28 5.47 -20.62 12.61
C VAL A 28 4.61 -20.40 11.36
N LYS A 29 5.15 -20.69 10.16
CA LYS A 29 4.42 -20.53 8.90
C LYS A 29 3.16 -21.40 8.89
N SER A 30 3.28 -22.66 9.32
CA SER A 30 2.15 -23.61 9.37
C SER A 30 1.11 -23.18 10.40
N ALA A 31 1.55 -22.76 11.59
CA ALA A 31 0.65 -22.30 12.65
C ALA A 31 -0.14 -21.04 12.27
N ILE A 32 0.53 -20.06 11.64
CA ILE A 32 -0.13 -18.85 11.14
C ILE A 32 -1.10 -19.17 10.01
N ASN A 33 -0.73 -20.02 9.04
CA ASN A 33 -1.62 -20.44 7.95
C ASN A 33 -2.86 -21.18 8.47
N ASN A 34 -2.71 -22.02 9.49
CA ASN A 34 -3.85 -22.70 10.13
C ASN A 34 -4.79 -21.72 10.85
N TYR A 35 -4.25 -20.60 11.35
CA TYR A 35 -5.05 -19.55 12.00
C TYR A 35 -5.78 -18.65 10.99
N ILE A 36 -5.14 -18.40 9.83
CA ILE A 36 -5.65 -17.51 8.77
C ILE A 36 -6.40 -18.30 7.66
N LYS A 37 -7.13 -19.28 7.96
CA LYS A 37 -7.70 -20.35 7.11
C LYS A 37 -8.24 -20.00 5.69
N ASP A 38 -8.19 -18.77 5.21
CA ASP A 38 -8.90 -18.35 3.97
C ASP A 38 -8.03 -17.74 2.85
N GLU A 39 -6.71 -17.71 2.96
CA GLU A 39 -5.85 -17.27 1.86
C GLU A 39 -5.03 -18.44 1.32
N GLU A 40 -5.45 -18.98 0.15
CA GLU A 40 -4.60 -19.88 -0.64
C GLU A 40 -3.32 -19.15 -1.04
N LEU A 41 -2.24 -19.44 -0.30
CA LEU A 41 -0.90 -18.97 -0.64
C LEU A 41 -0.43 -19.70 -1.91
N HIS A 42 -0.48 -19.05 -3.06
CA HIS A 42 0.09 -19.57 -4.29
C HIS A 42 1.63 -19.52 -4.22
N ASP A 43 2.26 -20.64 -3.91
CA ASP A 43 3.72 -20.75 -3.71
C ASP A 43 4.56 -20.22 -4.90
N ASN A 44 4.06 -20.32 -6.13
CA ASN A 44 4.77 -19.84 -7.31
C ASN A 44 4.97 -18.32 -7.34
N LYS A 45 4.03 -17.53 -6.84
CA LYS A 45 4.13 -16.06 -6.83
C LYS A 45 5.10 -15.53 -5.80
N ILE A 46 5.29 -16.25 -4.70
CA ILE A 46 6.27 -15.88 -3.68
C ILE A 46 7.67 -15.95 -4.28
N ASN A 47 7.94 -16.96 -5.12
CA ASN A 47 9.24 -17.12 -5.77
C ASN A 47 9.55 -15.97 -6.74
N GLU A 48 8.53 -15.42 -7.42
CA GLU A 48 8.69 -14.26 -8.31
C GLU A 48 9.06 -12.97 -7.56
N LEU A 49 8.75 -12.89 -6.27
CA LEU A 49 9.01 -11.71 -5.44
C LEU A 49 10.25 -11.82 -4.55
N ILE A 50 10.98 -12.95 -4.63
CA ILE A 50 12.12 -13.23 -3.74
C ILE A 50 13.25 -12.20 -3.85
N TYR A 51 13.35 -11.50 -5.00
CA TYR A 51 14.32 -10.44 -5.21
C TYR A 51 14.04 -9.16 -4.44
N ILE A 52 12.83 -8.99 -3.88
CA ILE A 52 12.49 -7.84 -3.04
C ILE A 52 12.96 -8.15 -1.61
N ASP A 53 14.05 -7.52 -1.16
CA ASP A 53 14.66 -7.80 0.14
C ASP A 53 13.78 -7.35 1.31
N ASN A 54 13.15 -6.17 1.18
CA ASN A 54 12.26 -5.65 2.21
C ASN A 54 10.99 -6.49 2.33
N VAL A 55 10.88 -7.25 3.43
CA VAL A 55 9.79 -8.21 3.67
C VAL A 55 8.40 -7.55 3.74
N VAL A 56 8.34 -6.28 4.16
CA VAL A 56 7.06 -5.53 4.24
C VAL A 56 6.60 -5.16 2.83
N ILE A 57 7.50 -4.61 1.99
CA ILE A 57 7.19 -4.29 0.59
C ILE A 57 6.81 -5.58 -0.14
N ARG A 58 7.59 -6.65 0.00
CA ARG A 58 7.30 -7.97 -0.60
C ARG A 58 5.90 -8.45 -0.25
N SER A 59 5.53 -8.43 1.02
CA SER A 59 4.22 -8.88 1.50
C SER A 59 3.07 -8.04 0.95
N ILE A 60 3.27 -6.71 0.84
CA ILE A 60 2.26 -5.80 0.31
C ILE A 60 2.08 -6.04 -1.20
N ILE A 61 3.17 -6.14 -1.96
CA ILE A 61 3.12 -6.42 -3.40
C ILE A 61 2.43 -7.76 -3.65
N TYR A 62 2.83 -8.83 -2.94
CA TYR A 62 2.20 -10.14 -3.04
C TYR A 62 0.69 -10.09 -2.83
N ARG A 63 0.23 -9.48 -1.73
CA ARG A 63 -1.20 -9.36 -1.44
C ARG A 63 -1.95 -8.59 -2.54
N ASN A 64 -1.34 -7.56 -3.10
CA ASN A 64 -1.97 -6.77 -4.17
C ASN A 64 -1.96 -7.49 -5.51
N ILE A 65 -0.99 -8.37 -5.80
CA ILE A 65 -1.03 -9.29 -6.95
C ILE A 65 -2.23 -10.22 -6.82
N CYS A 66 -2.40 -10.89 -5.68
CA CYS A 66 -3.54 -11.77 -5.44
C CYS A 66 -4.89 -11.04 -5.56
N LYS A 67 -4.97 -9.81 -5.01
CA LYS A 67 -6.16 -8.96 -5.15
C LYS A 67 -6.42 -8.59 -6.60
N ALA A 68 -5.38 -8.23 -7.35
CA ALA A 68 -5.48 -7.85 -8.75
C ALA A 68 -6.00 -9.00 -9.62
N GLU A 69 -5.52 -10.21 -9.42
CA GLU A 69 -6.02 -11.40 -10.12
C GLU A 69 -7.48 -11.67 -9.82
N LYS A 70 -7.86 -11.63 -8.53
CA LYS A 70 -9.26 -11.83 -8.12
C LYS A 70 -10.24 -10.88 -8.82
N TYR A 71 -9.82 -9.64 -9.08
CA TYR A 71 -10.65 -8.58 -9.65
C TYR A 71 -10.31 -8.24 -11.11
N ASN A 72 -9.44 -9.03 -11.74
CA ASN A 72 -9.00 -8.83 -13.13
C ASN A 72 -8.41 -7.42 -13.37
N VAL A 73 -7.53 -6.99 -12.44
CA VAL A 73 -6.78 -5.74 -12.53
C VAL A 73 -5.39 -6.01 -13.08
N ASN A 74 -4.95 -5.24 -14.07
CA ASN A 74 -3.59 -5.28 -14.58
C ASN A 74 -2.65 -4.56 -13.60
N PHE A 75 -2.00 -5.32 -12.73
CA PHE A 75 -1.09 -4.81 -11.70
C PHE A 75 0.35 -5.00 -12.11
N LYS A 76 1.09 -3.90 -12.27
CA LYS A 76 2.52 -3.89 -12.62
C LYS A 76 3.34 -3.32 -11.47
N TYR A 77 4.56 -3.85 -11.29
CA TYR A 77 5.47 -3.34 -10.28
C TYR A 77 6.93 -3.43 -10.74
N LYS A 78 7.74 -2.47 -10.29
CA LYS A 78 9.19 -2.46 -10.42
C LYS A 78 9.78 -1.92 -9.12
N ILE A 79 10.48 -2.76 -8.38
CA ILE A 79 10.99 -2.45 -7.04
C ILE A 79 12.49 -2.61 -7.04
N GLU A 80 13.21 -1.53 -6.73
CA GLU A 80 14.62 -1.56 -6.39
C GLU A 80 14.78 -1.69 -4.87
N ASN A 81 15.80 -2.43 -4.43
CA ASN A 81 16.04 -2.70 -3.01
C ASN A 81 16.74 -1.54 -2.29
N ASN A 82 16.59 -1.52 -0.97
CA ASN A 82 17.29 -0.62 -0.05
C ASN A 82 17.01 0.89 -0.25
N ILE A 83 15.97 1.24 -1.01
CA ILE A 83 15.66 2.63 -1.36
C ILE A 83 15.23 3.46 -0.14
N PHE A 84 14.46 2.86 0.78
CA PHE A 84 13.89 3.57 1.93
C PHE A 84 14.44 3.11 3.29
N ASP A 85 15.42 2.21 3.33
CA ASP A 85 15.87 1.56 4.57
C ASP A 85 16.38 2.53 5.64
N ASN A 86 16.97 3.65 5.20
CA ASN A 86 17.47 4.70 6.09
C ASN A 86 16.54 5.93 6.20
N ILE A 87 15.38 5.89 5.52
CA ILE A 87 14.44 7.02 5.44
C ILE A 87 13.17 6.70 6.21
N LEU A 88 12.61 5.50 6.01
CA LEU A 88 11.31 5.11 6.51
C LEU A 88 11.38 3.82 7.33
N SER A 89 10.65 3.77 8.43
CA SER A 89 10.43 2.53 9.16
C SER A 89 9.50 1.58 8.39
N TYR A 90 9.51 0.30 8.71
CA TYR A 90 8.61 -0.70 8.13
C TYR A 90 7.13 -0.34 8.29
N HIS A 91 6.77 0.28 9.41
CA HIS A 91 5.41 0.75 9.66
C HIS A 91 5.01 1.90 8.73
N GLU A 92 5.90 2.85 8.50
CA GLU A 92 5.68 3.99 7.60
C GLU A 92 5.59 3.54 6.13
N ILE A 93 6.50 2.66 5.68
CA ILE A 93 6.45 2.04 4.36
C ILE A 93 5.10 1.34 4.16
N SER A 94 4.68 0.54 5.16
CA SER A 94 3.39 -0.14 5.13
C SER A 94 2.21 0.84 5.02
N ASN A 95 2.23 1.91 5.80
CA ASN A 95 1.17 2.92 5.75
C ASN A 95 1.11 3.65 4.41
N LEU A 96 2.26 4.07 3.86
CA LEU A 96 2.32 4.73 2.56
C LEU A 96 1.76 3.84 1.46
N LEU A 97 2.32 2.65 1.29
CA LEU A 97 1.92 1.73 0.24
C LEU A 97 0.45 1.30 0.35
N ASN A 98 -0.01 0.95 1.55
CA ASN A 98 -1.39 0.50 1.74
C ASN A 98 -2.40 1.62 1.47
N ASN A 99 -2.14 2.85 1.90
CA ASN A 99 -3.06 3.95 1.65
C ASN A 99 -3.15 4.30 0.15
N LEU A 100 -2.01 4.37 -0.54
CA LEU A 100 -1.98 4.65 -1.96
C LEU A 100 -2.60 3.52 -2.79
N LEU A 101 -2.26 2.26 -2.51
CA LEU A 101 -2.79 1.11 -3.24
C LEU A 101 -4.29 0.89 -2.97
N ASN A 102 -4.76 1.09 -1.73
CA ASN A 102 -6.19 1.03 -1.46
C ASN A 102 -6.96 2.08 -2.25
N ASN A 103 -6.45 3.31 -2.35
CA ASN A 103 -7.07 4.35 -3.16
C ASN A 103 -7.07 3.97 -4.65
N ALA A 104 -5.95 3.44 -5.17
CA ALA A 104 -5.85 2.97 -6.55
C ALA A 104 -6.86 1.85 -6.85
N PHE A 105 -6.95 0.83 -5.99
CA PHE A 105 -7.92 -0.24 -6.17
C PHE A 105 -9.37 0.25 -6.05
N ASP A 106 -9.66 1.15 -5.13
CA ASP A 106 -11.00 1.71 -4.98
C ASP A 106 -11.46 2.46 -6.24
N GLU A 107 -10.55 3.08 -6.98
CA GLU A 107 -10.86 3.74 -8.25
C GLU A 107 -11.04 2.74 -9.40
N VAL A 108 -10.08 1.85 -9.62
CA VAL A 108 -10.13 0.92 -10.76
C VAL A 108 -11.21 -0.16 -10.62
N LEU A 109 -11.77 -0.34 -9.42
CA LEU A 109 -12.87 -1.28 -9.18
C LEU A 109 -14.25 -0.66 -9.31
N LYS A 110 -14.37 0.65 -9.60
CA LYS A 110 -15.65 1.26 -9.97
C LYS A 110 -16.16 0.66 -11.29
N GLU A 111 -17.47 0.52 -11.43
CA GLU A 111 -18.10 -0.08 -12.62
C GLU A 111 -17.77 0.69 -13.90
N GLU A 112 -17.67 2.01 -13.80
CA GLU A 112 -17.41 2.92 -14.90
C GLU A 112 -15.93 2.90 -15.36
N CYS A 113 -15.04 2.26 -14.62
CA CYS A 113 -13.63 2.20 -14.97
C CYS A 113 -13.36 1.17 -16.07
N ASN A 114 -13.12 1.65 -17.29
CA ASN A 114 -12.90 0.81 -18.47
C ASN A 114 -11.53 0.14 -18.50
N LYS A 115 -10.52 0.78 -17.92
CA LYS A 115 -9.14 0.28 -17.87
C LYS A 115 -8.71 0.08 -16.42
N LYS A 116 -8.53 -1.16 -16.03
CA LYS A 116 -8.14 -1.50 -14.65
C LYS A 116 -6.63 -1.68 -14.54
N ASN A 117 -5.89 -0.56 -14.60
CA ASN A 117 -4.43 -0.58 -14.52
C ASN A 117 -3.95 0.07 -13.23
N ILE A 118 -3.01 -0.61 -12.55
CA ILE A 118 -2.26 -0.07 -11.41
C ILE A 118 -0.78 -0.36 -11.63
N GLU A 119 0.08 0.62 -11.42
CA GLU A 119 1.53 0.47 -11.49
C GLU A 119 2.19 1.01 -10.22
N VAL A 120 3.16 0.25 -9.68
CA VAL A 120 3.98 0.66 -8.52
C VAL A 120 5.44 0.63 -8.93
N LYS A 121 6.16 1.72 -8.64
CA LYS A 121 7.60 1.80 -8.82
C LYS A 121 8.27 2.30 -7.56
N ILE A 122 9.39 1.67 -7.17
CA ILE A 122 10.31 2.14 -6.14
C ILE A 122 11.69 2.12 -6.74
N PHE A 123 12.35 3.27 -6.81
CA PHE A 123 13.64 3.40 -7.46
C PHE A 123 14.39 4.65 -6.98
N ASN A 124 15.70 4.70 -7.27
CA ASN A 124 16.49 5.90 -7.14
C ASN A 124 16.63 6.61 -8.49
N GLU A 125 16.53 7.94 -8.47
CA GLU A 125 16.86 8.79 -9.59
C GLU A 125 17.79 9.90 -9.11
N GLU A 126 19.03 9.91 -9.63
CA GLU A 126 20.09 10.84 -9.21
C GLU A 126 20.30 10.89 -7.69
N LYS A 127 19.75 11.93 -7.05
CA LYS A 127 19.87 12.18 -5.60
C LYS A 127 18.54 12.04 -4.86
N THR A 128 17.56 11.37 -5.46
CA THR A 128 16.22 11.22 -4.90
C THR A 128 15.77 9.78 -4.89
N SER A 129 15.07 9.39 -3.84
CA SER A 129 14.41 8.09 -3.69
C SER A 129 12.93 8.24 -3.95
N HIS A 130 12.38 7.48 -4.89
CA HIS A 130 11.00 7.62 -5.37
C HIS A 130 10.14 6.42 -5.02
N LEU A 131 8.89 6.70 -4.63
CA LEU A 131 7.75 5.77 -4.62
C LEU A 131 6.67 6.33 -5.54
N ILE A 132 6.43 5.67 -6.65
CA ILE A 132 5.37 6.04 -7.59
C ILE A 132 4.24 5.01 -7.49
N VAL A 133 3.01 5.50 -7.34
CA VAL A 133 1.79 4.72 -7.54
C VAL A 133 0.95 5.43 -8.59
N LYS A 134 0.71 4.73 -9.70
CA LYS A 134 -0.09 5.18 -10.83
C LYS A 134 -1.32 4.29 -10.96
N SER A 135 -2.49 4.89 -11.17
CA SER A 135 -3.72 4.15 -11.42
C SER A 135 -4.64 4.88 -12.38
N GLN A 136 -5.56 4.13 -12.99
CA GLN A 136 -6.68 4.72 -13.72
C GLN A 136 -7.68 5.36 -12.74
N ILE A 137 -8.36 6.39 -13.20
CA ILE A 137 -9.45 7.07 -12.51
C ILE A 137 -10.64 7.21 -13.46
N VAL A 138 -11.84 7.26 -12.91
CA VAL A 138 -13.06 7.38 -13.71
C VAL A 138 -13.24 8.80 -14.24
N ASN A 139 -13.19 9.78 -13.36
CA ASN A 139 -13.40 11.18 -13.74
C ASN A 139 -12.32 12.08 -13.12
N PRO A 140 -11.40 12.59 -13.93
CA PRO A 140 -10.36 13.52 -13.47
C PRO A 140 -10.92 14.80 -12.83
N ASN A 141 -12.08 15.26 -13.25
CA ASN A 141 -12.69 16.49 -12.75
C ASN A 141 -13.23 16.37 -11.31
N ASP A 142 -13.45 15.17 -10.82
CA ASP A 142 -13.95 14.93 -9.46
C ASP A 142 -12.82 14.98 -8.42
N ILE A 143 -11.57 15.11 -8.86
CA ILE A 143 -10.41 15.15 -7.98
C ILE A 143 -10.13 16.56 -7.52
N ASN A 144 -10.44 16.85 -6.25
CA ASN A 144 -10.02 18.10 -5.63
C ASN A 144 -8.63 17.94 -5.01
N ILE A 145 -7.60 18.31 -5.78
CA ILE A 145 -6.18 18.19 -5.38
C ILE A 145 -5.91 18.96 -4.08
N ASN A 146 -6.56 20.10 -3.88
CA ASN A 146 -6.34 20.96 -2.72
C ASN A 146 -6.89 20.37 -1.42
N GLU A 147 -7.94 19.56 -1.51
CA GLU A 147 -8.63 19.02 -0.35
C GLU A 147 -8.32 17.56 -0.08
N MET A 148 -7.83 16.80 -1.06
CA MET A 148 -7.66 15.33 -0.93
C MET A 148 -6.71 14.91 0.19
N PHE A 149 -5.81 15.78 0.63
CA PHE A 149 -4.92 15.56 1.77
C PHE A 149 -5.48 16.11 3.10
N THR A 150 -6.66 16.73 3.06
CA THR A 150 -7.30 17.26 4.28
C THR A 150 -7.84 16.13 5.14
N ARG A 151 -7.67 16.25 6.44
CA ARG A 151 -8.15 15.26 7.42
C ARG A 151 -9.65 15.07 7.30
N GLY A 152 -10.09 13.84 7.07
CA GLY A 152 -11.51 13.48 6.98
C GLY A 152 -12.11 13.70 5.58
N TYR A 153 -11.35 14.22 4.61
CA TYR A 153 -11.83 14.35 3.23
C TYR A 153 -12.00 12.98 2.57
N SER A 154 -13.17 12.72 2.04
CA SER A 154 -13.47 11.51 1.27
C SER A 154 -14.57 11.81 0.26
N THR A 155 -14.37 11.46 -0.98
CA THR A 155 -15.39 11.51 -2.03
C THR A 155 -16.37 10.33 -1.94
N LYS A 156 -16.17 9.41 -1.00
CA LYS A 156 -16.97 8.19 -0.85
C LYS A 156 -18.08 8.41 0.16
N ASN A 157 -19.33 8.25 -0.28
CA ASN A 157 -20.57 8.38 0.52
C ASN A 157 -20.75 7.22 1.52
N THR A 158 -19.83 7.02 2.47
CA THR A 158 -19.99 6.00 3.49
C THR A 158 -19.71 6.57 4.88
N THR A 159 -20.67 6.40 5.77
CA THR A 159 -20.55 6.68 7.22
C THR A 159 -19.46 5.81 7.83
N GLY A 160 -18.34 6.41 8.23
CA GLY A 160 -17.24 5.68 8.89
C GLY A 160 -15.91 6.41 8.90
N THR A 161 -14.89 5.79 9.40
CA THR A 161 -13.51 6.27 9.61
C THR A 161 -12.69 6.48 8.32
N ARG A 162 -13.30 6.90 7.20
CA ARG A 162 -12.64 7.16 5.92
C ARG A 162 -12.18 8.62 5.81
N GLY A 163 -11.25 8.89 4.89
CA GLY A 163 -10.71 10.24 4.69
C GLY A 163 -9.40 10.51 5.43
N TYR A 164 -8.79 9.49 6.03
CA TYR A 164 -7.51 9.62 6.72
C TYR A 164 -6.32 9.08 5.91
N GLY A 165 -6.56 8.33 4.84
CA GLY A 165 -5.51 7.63 4.11
C GLY A 165 -4.46 8.58 3.52
N LEU A 166 -4.87 9.53 2.69
CA LEU A 166 -3.97 10.50 2.08
C LEU A 166 -3.45 11.53 3.08
N TYR A 167 -4.25 11.91 4.08
CA TYR A 167 -3.76 12.71 5.21
C TYR A 167 -2.58 12.01 5.92
N ASN A 168 -2.69 10.72 6.24
CA ASN A 168 -1.60 9.97 6.85
C ASN A 168 -0.37 9.86 5.94
N VAL A 169 -0.56 9.69 4.63
CA VAL A 169 0.53 9.75 3.64
C VAL A 169 1.26 11.09 3.75
N GLN A 170 0.54 12.20 3.73
CA GLN A 170 1.14 13.53 3.84
C GLN A 170 1.89 13.73 5.17
N GLN A 171 1.34 13.25 6.30
CA GLN A 171 2.02 13.35 7.60
C GLN A 171 3.36 12.60 7.60
N ILE A 172 3.40 11.37 7.06
CA ILE A 172 4.64 10.58 6.98
C ILE A 172 5.66 11.28 6.07
N VAL A 173 5.22 11.75 4.90
CA VAL A 173 6.11 12.43 3.95
C VAL A 173 6.72 13.70 4.56
N ASN A 174 5.89 14.51 5.22
CA ASN A 174 6.34 15.75 5.88
C ASN A 174 7.30 15.47 7.05
N LEU A 175 7.04 14.41 7.83
CA LEU A 175 7.90 14.02 8.95
C LEU A 175 9.35 13.76 8.50
N HIS A 176 9.51 13.15 7.33
CA HIS A 176 10.81 12.83 6.74
C HIS A 176 11.28 13.85 5.70
N LYS A 177 10.70 15.06 5.67
CA LYS A 177 11.05 16.15 4.74
C LYS A 177 11.03 15.71 3.27
N GLY A 178 10.11 14.81 2.94
CA GLY A 178 9.83 14.37 1.59
C GLY A 178 8.86 15.30 0.86
N TYR A 179 8.57 14.94 -0.36
CA TYR A 179 7.68 15.68 -1.25
C TYR A 179 6.65 14.74 -1.86
N ILE A 180 5.48 15.28 -2.16
CA ILE A 180 4.42 14.61 -2.92
C ILE A 180 4.19 15.41 -4.20
N LYS A 181 4.47 14.82 -5.35
CA LYS A 181 4.08 15.35 -6.65
C LYS A 181 2.88 14.54 -7.14
N LEU A 182 1.79 15.24 -7.42
CA LEU A 182 0.56 14.66 -7.93
C LEU A 182 0.34 15.16 -9.36
N ASN A 183 0.21 14.22 -10.29
CA ASN A 183 -0.19 14.49 -11.66
C ASN A 183 -1.51 13.78 -11.96
N VAL A 184 -2.41 14.50 -12.61
CA VAL A 184 -3.65 13.96 -13.17
C VAL A 184 -3.62 14.23 -14.66
N GLU A 185 -3.51 13.19 -15.48
CA GLU A 185 -3.42 13.28 -16.93
C GLU A 185 -4.40 12.31 -17.56
N TYR A 186 -5.31 12.85 -18.40
CA TYR A 186 -6.38 12.06 -18.99
C TYR A 186 -7.21 11.33 -17.91
N GLU A 187 -7.22 9.99 -17.95
CA GLU A 187 -7.90 9.11 -16.98
C GLU A 187 -6.91 8.45 -16.02
N GLU A 188 -5.78 9.06 -15.75
CA GLU A 188 -4.74 8.51 -14.87
C GLU A 188 -4.39 9.49 -13.74
N ILE A 189 -4.14 8.95 -12.54
CA ILE A 189 -3.58 9.67 -11.42
C ILE A 189 -2.23 9.07 -11.06
N ILE A 190 -1.24 9.93 -10.81
CA ILE A 190 0.12 9.54 -10.47
C ILE A 190 0.49 10.24 -9.17
N PHE A 191 0.71 9.45 -8.13
CA PHE A 191 1.35 9.90 -6.89
C PHE A 191 2.84 9.57 -6.98
N ASP A 192 3.68 10.58 -6.96
CA ASP A 192 5.13 10.45 -6.86
C ASP A 192 5.58 11.03 -5.52
N ILE A 193 5.94 10.15 -4.60
CA ILE A 193 6.51 10.49 -3.30
C ILE A 193 8.01 10.34 -3.40
N TYR A 194 8.75 11.42 -3.08
CA TYR A 194 10.20 11.36 -3.15
C TYR A 194 10.88 12.04 -1.97
N TYR A 195 12.08 11.57 -1.69
CA TYR A 195 12.95 12.05 -0.62
C TYR A 195 14.32 12.35 -1.21
N ASN A 196 14.92 13.46 -0.78
CA ASN A 196 16.32 13.75 -1.13
C ASN A 196 17.23 12.77 -0.40
N ASN A 197 18.11 12.09 -1.13
CA ASN A 197 19.15 11.27 -0.54
C ASN A 197 20.15 12.21 0.12
N SER A 198 20.32 12.08 1.43
CA SER A 198 21.38 12.80 2.15
C SER A 198 22.71 12.44 1.49
N SER A 199 23.42 13.45 0.95
CA SER A 199 24.79 13.26 0.52
C SER A 199 25.58 12.82 1.75
N GLY A 200 26.04 11.54 1.76
CA GLY A 200 26.87 11.00 2.81
C GLY A 200 28.23 11.74 2.89
#